data_c5786f93ca12a9b96f6aca5ebf766bb7
#
_entry.id   c5786f93ca12a9b96f6aca5ebf766bb7
#
_cell.length_a   1.000
_cell.length_b   1.000
_cell.length_c   1.000
_cell.angle_alpha   90.00
_cell.angle_beta   90.00
_cell.angle_gamma   90.00
#
_symmetry.space_group_name_H-M   'P 1'
#
loop_
_entity.id
_entity.type
_entity.pdbx_description
1 polymer ?
#
loop_
_entity_poly.entity_id
_entity_poly.type
_entity_poly.pdbx_seq_one_letter_code
_entity_poly.pdbx_strand_id
1 'polypeptide(L)'
;MPLTWRGPFVVLRDAARTQTFWILAGTFFICGLSTNGLIQTHFIALCADFGMSPVPAASALAMMGAFDFVGTILSGWLSDRYDNRKLLFWYYVLRGLSLFWLPHSEFTLYGLSVFAMFYGLDWVATVPPTIKLAGTTFGRERAAMVFGWIFAAHQIGAATAAFGAGLSRTAWLTYSPALYVAGAACIVAGLLALMVRRPAPRADGVTPQAAGA
;
A
#
# COMPACT_ATOMS: atom_id res chain seq x y z
N MET A 1 27.41 -11.60 6.09
CA MET A 1 27.99 -11.07 4.82
C MET A 1 28.60 -9.72 5.12
N PRO A 2 29.83 -9.41 4.67
CA PRO A 2 30.36 -8.06 4.79
C PRO A 2 29.47 -7.08 4.01
N LEU A 3 29.13 -5.96 4.64
CA LEU A 3 28.36 -4.85 4.05
C LEU A 3 29.20 -4.20 2.93
N THR A 4 29.06 -4.74 1.71
CA THR A 4 29.63 -4.11 0.53
C THR A 4 28.54 -3.31 -0.17
N TRP A 5 28.86 -2.11 -0.64
CA TRP A 5 27.95 -1.23 -1.41
C TRP A 5 27.33 -1.90 -2.64
N ARG A 6 27.90 -3.02 -3.10
CA ARG A 6 27.37 -3.84 -4.21
C ARG A 6 26.23 -4.77 -3.79
N GLY A 7 26.09 -5.07 -2.50
CA GLY A 7 25.08 -6.00 -1.96
C GLY A 7 23.64 -5.65 -2.38
N PRO A 8 23.17 -4.41 -2.17
CA PRO A 8 21.81 -4.00 -2.53
C PRO A 8 21.47 -4.17 -4.01
N PHE A 9 22.40 -3.84 -4.91
CA PHE A 9 22.19 -3.94 -6.37
C PHE A 9 22.22 -5.39 -6.88
N VAL A 10 22.99 -6.26 -6.23
CA VAL A 10 22.98 -7.71 -6.53
C VAL A 10 21.63 -8.30 -6.15
N VAL A 11 21.12 -7.95 -4.95
CA VAL A 11 19.81 -8.39 -4.50
C VAL A 11 18.69 -7.87 -5.42
N LEU A 12 18.77 -6.60 -5.85
CA LEU A 12 17.82 -6.04 -6.82
C LEU A 12 17.85 -6.82 -8.13
N ARG A 13 19.04 -7.07 -8.70
CA ARG A 13 19.19 -7.79 -9.96
C ARG A 13 18.58 -9.20 -9.88
N ASP A 14 18.81 -9.90 -8.77
CA ASP A 14 18.28 -11.25 -8.57
C ASP A 14 16.77 -11.22 -8.35
N ALA A 15 16.25 -10.27 -7.56
CA ALA A 15 14.81 -10.10 -7.33
C ALA A 15 14.08 -9.69 -8.62
N ALA A 16 14.64 -8.78 -9.42
CA ALA A 16 14.07 -8.27 -10.67
C ALA A 16 13.88 -9.35 -11.76
N ARG A 17 14.52 -10.51 -11.61
CA ARG A 17 14.30 -11.67 -12.50
C ARG A 17 13.00 -12.41 -12.20
N THR A 18 12.30 -12.07 -11.10
CA THR A 18 11.10 -12.76 -10.65
C THR A 18 9.85 -11.93 -10.92
N GLN A 19 8.80 -12.58 -11.39
CA GLN A 19 7.48 -11.94 -11.56
C GLN A 19 6.95 -11.37 -10.24
N THR A 20 7.15 -12.08 -9.13
CA THR A 20 6.69 -11.65 -7.79
C THR A 20 7.25 -10.29 -7.41
N PHE A 21 8.53 -10.02 -7.70
CA PHE A 21 9.13 -8.71 -7.41
C PHE A 21 8.39 -7.58 -8.12
N TRP A 22 8.13 -7.72 -9.42
CA TRP A 22 7.47 -6.68 -10.22
C TRP A 22 6.00 -6.48 -9.82
N ILE A 23 5.30 -7.55 -9.44
CA ILE A 23 3.94 -7.42 -8.91
C ILE A 23 3.97 -6.64 -7.59
N LEU A 24 4.84 -7.01 -6.64
CA LEU A 24 4.93 -6.32 -5.36
C LEU A 24 5.40 -4.87 -5.52
N ALA A 25 6.38 -4.61 -6.38
CA ALA A 25 6.85 -3.26 -6.68
C ALA A 25 5.76 -2.41 -7.36
N GLY A 26 5.03 -2.97 -8.33
CA GLY A 26 3.94 -2.30 -9.02
C GLY A 26 2.75 -2.01 -8.11
N THR A 27 2.32 -2.97 -7.29
CA THR A 27 1.24 -2.74 -6.32
C THR A 27 1.66 -1.71 -5.27
N PHE A 28 2.91 -1.71 -4.85
CA PHE A 28 3.42 -0.77 -3.87
C PHE A 28 3.66 0.64 -4.47
N PHE A 29 3.99 0.73 -5.76
CA PHE A 29 3.96 1.99 -6.51
C PHE A 29 2.55 2.61 -6.46
N ILE A 30 1.51 1.81 -6.71
CA ILE A 30 0.10 2.27 -6.64
C ILE A 30 -0.29 2.63 -5.20
N CYS A 31 0.25 1.94 -4.19
CA CYS A 31 0.10 2.32 -2.80
C CYS A 31 0.61 3.74 -2.57
N GLY A 32 1.86 4.04 -2.95
CA GLY A 32 2.44 5.37 -2.83
C GLY A 32 1.66 6.44 -3.59
N LEU A 33 1.23 6.10 -4.81
CA LEU A 33 0.42 6.96 -5.65
C LEU A 33 -0.88 7.37 -4.94
N SER A 34 -1.63 6.41 -4.40
CA SER A 34 -2.93 6.64 -3.78
C SER A 34 -2.84 7.26 -2.39
N THR A 35 -1.85 6.89 -1.57
CA THR A 35 -1.71 7.36 -0.18
C THR A 35 -0.89 8.65 -0.11
N ASN A 36 0.43 8.56 -0.14
CA ASN A 36 1.31 9.70 0.11
C ASN A 36 1.22 10.75 -1.00
N GLY A 37 1.19 10.32 -2.26
CA GLY A 37 1.17 11.23 -3.39
C GLY A 37 -0.14 11.98 -3.55
N LEU A 38 -1.26 11.29 -3.44
CA LEU A 38 -2.59 11.89 -3.65
C LEU A 38 -3.19 12.41 -2.35
N ILE A 39 -3.52 11.53 -1.41
CA ILE A 39 -4.28 11.95 -0.21
C ILE A 39 -3.41 12.77 0.73
N GLN A 40 -2.26 12.29 1.15
CA GLN A 40 -1.42 13.01 2.12
C GLN A 40 -1.01 14.40 1.60
N THR A 41 -0.72 14.51 0.30
CA THR A 41 -0.24 15.76 -0.29
C THR A 41 -1.37 16.74 -0.60
N HIS A 42 -2.53 16.25 -1.08
CA HIS A 42 -3.55 17.11 -1.66
C HIS A 42 -4.87 17.16 -0.87
N PHE A 43 -5.06 16.36 0.17
CA PHE A 43 -6.34 16.24 0.87
C PHE A 43 -6.86 17.56 1.44
N ILE A 44 -5.99 18.36 2.07
CA ILE A 44 -6.38 19.66 2.63
C ILE A 44 -6.79 20.63 1.53
N ALA A 45 -6.03 20.66 0.41
CA ALA A 45 -6.36 21.49 -0.73
C ALA A 45 -7.65 21.03 -1.43
N LEU A 46 -7.86 19.71 -1.53
CA LEU A 46 -9.12 19.15 -2.02
C LEU A 46 -10.31 19.60 -1.16
N CYS A 47 -10.19 19.51 0.15
CA CYS A 47 -11.24 19.96 1.08
C CYS A 47 -11.52 21.47 0.94
N ALA A 48 -10.49 22.27 0.72
CA ALA A 48 -10.63 23.72 0.49
C ALA A 48 -11.40 24.03 -0.80
N ASP A 49 -11.24 23.23 -1.85
CA ASP A 49 -12.02 23.39 -3.09
C ASP A 49 -13.52 23.21 -2.88
N PHE A 50 -13.93 22.49 -1.82
CA PHE A 50 -15.32 22.32 -1.41
C PHE A 50 -15.72 23.26 -0.25
N GLY A 51 -14.94 24.30 0.02
CA GLY A 51 -15.26 25.33 1.02
C GLY A 51 -14.96 24.94 2.48
N MET A 52 -14.31 23.80 2.72
CA MET A 52 -13.93 23.40 4.07
C MET A 52 -12.68 24.16 4.53
N SER A 53 -12.72 24.70 5.76
CA SER A 53 -11.58 25.38 6.34
C SER A 53 -10.42 24.39 6.66
N PRO A 54 -9.15 24.88 6.73
CA PRO A 54 -7.98 23.99 6.89
C PRO A 54 -7.98 23.16 8.18
N VAL A 55 -8.51 23.67 9.29
CA VAL A 55 -8.47 22.97 10.58
C VAL A 55 -9.34 21.71 10.61
N PRO A 56 -10.62 21.72 10.20
CA PRO A 56 -11.41 20.50 10.03
C PRO A 56 -10.81 19.50 9.01
N ALA A 57 -10.26 19.98 7.89
CA ALA A 57 -9.60 19.13 6.91
C ALA A 57 -8.37 18.43 7.51
N ALA A 58 -7.52 19.16 8.23
CA ALA A 58 -6.38 18.59 8.94
C ALA A 58 -6.81 17.63 10.06
N SER A 59 -7.94 17.89 10.73
CA SER A 59 -8.49 16.98 11.73
C SER A 59 -8.95 15.66 11.13
N ALA A 60 -9.57 15.67 9.93
CA ALA A 60 -9.90 14.45 9.21
C ALA A 60 -8.65 13.66 8.82
N LEU A 61 -7.58 14.34 8.35
CA LEU A 61 -6.30 13.72 8.05
C LEU A 61 -5.64 13.11 9.29
N ALA A 62 -5.67 13.81 10.43
CA ALA A 62 -5.18 13.30 11.71
C ALA A 62 -5.96 12.05 12.16
N MET A 63 -7.28 12.04 11.94
CA MET A 63 -8.14 10.90 12.23
C MET A 63 -7.78 9.69 11.36
N MET A 64 -7.44 9.89 10.06
CA MET A 64 -6.90 8.81 9.23
C MET A 64 -5.65 8.19 9.87
N GLY A 65 -4.72 9.01 10.39
CA GLY A 65 -3.53 8.51 11.09
C GLY A 65 -3.85 7.72 12.36
N ALA A 66 -4.87 8.13 13.11
CA ALA A 66 -5.31 7.39 14.31
C ALA A 66 -5.89 6.01 13.93
N PHE A 67 -6.71 5.93 12.89
CA PHE A 67 -7.25 4.66 12.39
C PHE A 67 -6.18 3.80 11.72
N ASP A 68 -5.17 4.40 11.07
CA ASP A 68 -4.03 3.68 10.50
C ASP A 68 -3.23 2.91 11.55
N PHE A 69 -3.05 3.48 12.73
CA PHE A 69 -2.43 2.77 13.85
C PHE A 69 -3.17 1.45 14.17
N VAL A 70 -4.49 1.50 14.26
CA VAL A 70 -5.33 0.31 14.49
C VAL A 70 -5.27 -0.64 13.29
N GLY A 71 -5.40 -0.11 12.08
CA GLY A 71 -5.39 -0.88 10.83
C GLY A 71 -4.08 -1.64 10.61
N THR A 72 -2.96 -1.00 10.88
CA THR A 72 -1.63 -1.61 10.73
C THR A 72 -1.42 -2.77 11.71
N ILE A 73 -1.81 -2.64 12.98
CA ILE A 73 -1.74 -3.72 13.98
C ILE A 73 -2.65 -4.87 13.56
N LEU A 74 -3.89 -4.57 13.17
CA LEU A 74 -4.85 -5.58 12.72
C LEU A 74 -4.35 -6.30 11.47
N SER A 75 -3.77 -5.58 10.51
CA SER A 75 -3.20 -6.16 9.31
C SER A 75 -2.03 -7.09 9.62
N GLY A 76 -1.15 -6.73 10.56
CA GLY A 76 -0.10 -7.61 11.05
C GLY A 76 -0.66 -8.94 11.57
N TRP A 77 -1.67 -8.87 12.43
CA TRP A 77 -2.34 -10.04 12.98
C TRP A 77 -3.07 -10.89 11.91
N LEU A 78 -3.76 -10.25 10.96
CA LEU A 78 -4.40 -10.92 9.83
C LEU A 78 -3.38 -11.59 8.90
N SER A 79 -2.26 -10.93 8.64
CA SER A 79 -1.16 -11.45 7.83
C SER A 79 -0.56 -12.74 8.38
N ASP A 80 -0.64 -12.98 9.70
CA ASP A 80 -0.19 -14.22 10.32
C ASP A 80 -1.15 -15.40 10.10
N ARG A 81 -2.41 -15.13 9.81
CA ARG A 81 -3.50 -16.13 9.79
C ARG A 81 -4.08 -16.39 8.43
N TYR A 82 -4.02 -15.42 7.53
CA TYR A 82 -4.68 -15.47 6.23
C TYR A 82 -3.71 -15.37 5.07
N ASP A 83 -4.18 -15.73 3.86
CA ASP A 83 -3.40 -15.60 2.62
C ASP A 83 -3.14 -14.12 2.31
N ASN A 84 -1.87 -13.72 2.39
CA ASN A 84 -1.42 -12.34 2.22
C ASN A 84 -1.77 -11.73 0.86
N ARG A 85 -1.93 -12.56 -0.19
CA ARG A 85 -2.37 -12.09 -1.52
C ARG A 85 -3.83 -11.65 -1.49
N LYS A 86 -4.69 -12.42 -0.77
CA LYS A 86 -6.10 -12.08 -0.59
C LYS A 86 -6.26 -10.84 0.30
N LEU A 87 -5.41 -10.68 1.32
CA LEU A 87 -5.39 -9.48 2.15
C LEU A 87 -5.04 -8.25 1.31
N LEU A 88 -3.98 -8.32 0.49
CA LEU A 88 -3.62 -7.23 -0.42
C LEU A 88 -4.74 -6.92 -1.41
N PHE A 89 -5.40 -7.96 -1.97
CA PHE A 89 -6.54 -7.76 -2.85
C PHE A 89 -7.63 -6.92 -2.18
N TRP A 90 -8.07 -7.30 -0.99
CA TRP A 90 -9.12 -6.58 -0.29
C TRP A 90 -8.71 -5.16 0.11
N TYR A 91 -7.49 -4.96 0.61
CA TYR A 91 -6.99 -3.63 0.94
C TYR A 91 -6.99 -2.71 -0.28
N TYR A 92 -6.43 -3.14 -1.39
CA TYR A 92 -6.41 -2.31 -2.59
C TYR A 92 -7.80 -2.07 -3.18
N VAL A 93 -8.68 -3.07 -3.18
CA VAL A 93 -10.07 -2.90 -3.68
C VAL A 93 -10.84 -1.92 -2.80
N LEU A 94 -10.80 -2.07 -1.49
CA LEU A 94 -11.50 -1.17 -0.56
C LEU A 94 -10.96 0.26 -0.65
N ARG A 95 -9.65 0.42 -0.77
CA ARG A 95 -9.01 1.71 -1.02
C ARG A 95 -9.50 2.34 -2.33
N GLY A 96 -9.52 1.58 -3.41
CA GLY A 96 -10.01 2.05 -4.70
C GLY A 96 -11.45 2.52 -4.64
N LEU A 97 -12.33 1.74 -3.99
CA LEU A 97 -13.72 2.11 -3.78
C LEU A 97 -13.87 3.38 -2.92
N SER A 98 -13.07 3.54 -1.88
CA SER A 98 -13.05 4.75 -1.05
C SER A 98 -12.66 5.98 -1.86
N LEU A 99 -11.68 5.86 -2.77
CA LEU A 99 -11.27 6.96 -3.66
C LEU A 99 -12.35 7.31 -4.69
N PHE A 100 -13.09 6.33 -5.21
CA PHE A 100 -14.24 6.59 -6.09
C PHE A 100 -15.38 7.28 -5.34
N TRP A 101 -15.58 6.93 -4.08
CA TRP A 101 -16.64 7.52 -3.26
C TRP A 101 -16.32 8.96 -2.81
N LEU A 102 -15.04 9.28 -2.56
CA LEU A 102 -14.62 10.56 -1.98
C LEU A 102 -15.17 11.79 -2.73
N PRO A 103 -15.14 11.91 -4.08
CA PRO A 103 -15.70 13.06 -4.78
C PRO A 103 -17.22 13.23 -4.61
N HIS A 104 -17.92 12.16 -4.24
CA HIS A 104 -19.36 12.14 -4.03
C HIS A 104 -19.75 12.27 -2.55
N SER A 105 -18.77 12.33 -1.64
CA SER A 105 -19.03 12.55 -0.23
C SER A 105 -19.40 14.01 0.00
N GLU A 106 -20.27 14.24 1.00
CA GLU A 106 -20.43 15.58 1.51
C GLU A 106 -19.14 15.99 2.22
N PHE A 107 -18.53 17.12 1.81
CA PHE A 107 -17.33 17.67 2.43
C PHE A 107 -17.68 18.36 3.77
N THR A 108 -18.35 17.61 4.63
CA THR A 108 -18.61 17.97 6.02
C THR A 108 -17.71 17.16 6.94
N LEU A 109 -17.51 17.62 8.17
CA LEU A 109 -16.70 16.86 9.12
C LEU A 109 -17.24 15.43 9.34
N TYR A 110 -18.57 15.27 9.36
CA TYR A 110 -19.21 13.95 9.50
C TYR A 110 -18.98 13.06 8.29
N GLY A 111 -19.23 13.55 7.06
CA GLY A 111 -19.00 12.77 5.83
C GLY A 111 -17.56 12.33 5.66
N LEU A 112 -16.61 13.24 5.93
CA LEU A 112 -15.18 12.93 5.89
C LEU A 112 -14.71 12.02 7.03
N SER A 113 -15.41 11.99 8.18
CA SER A 113 -15.08 11.07 9.28
C SER A 113 -15.24 9.61 8.87
N VAL A 114 -16.29 9.30 8.10
CA VAL A 114 -16.52 7.95 7.56
C VAL A 114 -15.41 7.58 6.57
N PHE A 115 -15.05 8.48 5.65
CA PHE A 115 -13.92 8.28 4.75
C PHE A 115 -12.61 8.10 5.52
N ALA A 116 -12.33 8.96 6.50
CA ALA A 116 -11.12 8.92 7.31
C ALA A 116 -10.98 7.59 8.08
N MET A 117 -12.09 7.05 8.59
CA MET A 117 -12.10 5.76 9.26
C MET A 117 -11.73 4.63 8.29
N PHE A 118 -12.45 4.47 7.19
CA PHE A 118 -12.22 3.37 6.25
C PHE A 118 -10.86 3.49 5.54
N TYR A 119 -10.54 4.68 5.07
CA TYR A 119 -9.28 4.92 4.37
C TYR A 119 -8.07 4.82 5.31
N GLY A 120 -8.22 5.31 6.55
CA GLY A 120 -7.18 5.22 7.57
C GLY A 120 -6.87 3.78 7.96
N LEU A 121 -7.88 2.95 8.22
CA LEU A 121 -7.70 1.53 8.53
C LEU A 121 -6.89 0.78 7.46
N ASP A 122 -6.91 1.26 6.23
CA ASP A 122 -6.21 0.65 5.10
C ASP A 122 -4.88 1.35 4.74
N TRP A 123 -4.56 2.52 5.30
CA TRP A 123 -3.46 3.38 4.85
C TRP A 123 -2.13 2.65 4.74
N VAL A 124 -1.64 2.05 5.83
CA VAL A 124 -0.38 1.27 5.89
C VAL A 124 -0.65 -0.24 5.95
N ALA A 125 -1.91 -0.66 5.98
CA ALA A 125 -2.30 -2.07 6.13
C ALA A 125 -1.72 -3.00 5.05
N THR A 126 -1.30 -2.46 3.89
CA THR A 126 -0.65 -3.22 2.82
C THR A 126 0.81 -3.60 3.12
N VAL A 127 1.46 -2.98 4.11
CA VAL A 127 2.88 -3.19 4.45
C VAL A 127 3.14 -4.59 5.04
N PRO A 128 2.44 -5.03 6.10
CA PRO A 128 2.69 -6.35 6.70
C PRO A 128 2.57 -7.52 5.72
N PRO A 129 1.50 -7.64 4.91
CA PRO A 129 1.39 -8.72 3.94
C PRO A 129 2.45 -8.64 2.83
N THR A 130 2.86 -7.43 2.41
CA THR A 130 3.91 -7.25 1.40
C THR A 130 5.27 -7.73 1.92
N ILE A 131 5.64 -7.36 3.16
CA ILE A 131 6.88 -7.84 3.80
C ILE A 131 6.88 -9.35 3.92
N LYS A 132 5.75 -9.96 4.31
CA LYS A 132 5.64 -11.42 4.41
C LYS A 132 5.77 -12.12 3.07
N LEU A 133 5.15 -11.62 2.02
CA LEU A 133 5.30 -12.15 0.68
C LEU A 133 6.74 -12.00 0.18
N ALA A 134 7.40 -10.88 0.45
CA ALA A 134 8.82 -10.72 0.15
C ALA A 134 9.68 -11.74 0.94
N GLY A 135 9.42 -11.92 2.23
CA GLY A 135 10.15 -12.87 3.09
C GLY A 135 9.97 -14.32 2.68
N THR A 136 8.77 -14.73 2.27
CA THR A 136 8.49 -16.09 1.81
C THR A 136 9.06 -16.39 0.43
N THR A 137 9.15 -15.36 -0.43
CA THR A 137 9.65 -15.52 -1.81
C THR A 137 11.17 -15.44 -1.89
N PHE A 138 11.80 -14.47 -1.20
CA PHE A 138 13.23 -14.16 -1.34
C PHE A 138 14.08 -14.63 -0.16
N GLY A 139 13.45 -15.20 0.87
CA GLY A 139 14.11 -15.63 2.11
C GLY A 139 14.23 -14.50 3.13
N ARG A 140 14.21 -14.87 4.43
CA ARG A 140 14.20 -13.91 5.54
C ARG A 140 15.40 -12.97 5.55
N GLU A 141 16.58 -13.47 5.18
CA GLU A 141 17.82 -12.68 5.17
C GLU A 141 17.81 -11.55 4.12
N ARG A 142 17.13 -11.74 3.00
CA ARG A 142 17.05 -10.76 1.90
C ARG A 142 15.79 -9.93 1.91
N ALA A 143 14.79 -10.32 2.72
CA ALA A 143 13.46 -9.70 2.73
C ALA A 143 13.49 -8.20 2.97
N ALA A 144 14.28 -7.74 3.95
CA ALA A 144 14.38 -6.31 4.26
C ALA A 144 14.96 -5.50 3.11
N MET A 145 15.98 -6.04 2.43
CA MET A 145 16.63 -5.36 1.31
C MET A 145 15.74 -5.34 0.06
N VAL A 146 15.04 -6.45 -0.23
CA VAL A 146 14.05 -6.52 -1.32
C VAL A 146 12.89 -5.58 -1.04
N PHE A 147 12.40 -5.54 0.21
CA PHE A 147 11.35 -4.60 0.61
C PHE A 147 11.80 -3.14 0.46
N GLY A 148 13.05 -2.82 0.75
CA GLY A 148 13.60 -1.49 0.50
C GLY A 148 13.46 -1.05 -0.97
N TRP A 149 13.70 -1.95 -1.93
CA TRP A 149 13.50 -1.67 -3.36
C TRP A 149 12.01 -1.57 -3.75
N ILE A 150 11.16 -2.40 -3.15
CA ILE A 150 9.70 -2.30 -3.31
C ILE A 150 9.22 -0.94 -2.75
N PHE A 151 9.76 -0.52 -1.62
CA PHE A 151 9.44 0.79 -1.02
C PHE A 151 9.98 1.97 -1.86
N ALA A 152 11.10 1.81 -2.56
CA ALA A 152 11.55 2.81 -3.53
C ALA A 152 10.53 3.01 -4.67
N ALA A 153 9.90 1.94 -5.15
CA ALA A 153 8.81 2.05 -6.12
C ALA A 153 7.60 2.81 -5.53
N HIS A 154 7.27 2.63 -4.25
CA HIS A 154 6.25 3.40 -3.55
C HIS A 154 6.56 4.91 -3.59
N GLN A 155 7.80 5.30 -3.33
CA GLN A 155 8.20 6.71 -3.36
C GLN A 155 8.10 7.32 -4.76
N ILE A 156 8.43 6.56 -5.80
CA ILE A 156 8.25 6.99 -7.18
C ILE A 156 6.74 7.17 -7.49
N GLY A 157 5.89 6.25 -7.03
CA GLY A 157 4.44 6.37 -7.13
C GLY A 157 3.91 7.62 -6.42
N ALA A 158 4.39 7.88 -5.21
CA ALA A 158 4.02 9.06 -4.45
C ALA A 158 4.41 10.36 -5.18
N ALA A 159 5.63 10.45 -5.69
CA ALA A 159 6.09 11.61 -6.46
C ALA A 159 5.25 11.80 -7.75
N THR A 160 4.92 10.70 -8.44
CA THR A 160 4.10 10.73 -9.66
C THR A 160 2.71 11.30 -9.38
N ALA A 161 2.05 10.87 -8.30
CA ALA A 161 0.71 11.35 -7.96
C ALA A 161 0.73 12.75 -7.36
N ALA A 162 1.75 13.11 -6.57
CA ALA A 162 1.88 14.47 -6.06
C ALA A 162 1.96 15.48 -7.22
N PHE A 163 2.78 15.18 -8.23
CA PHE A 163 2.85 16.03 -9.43
C PHE A 163 1.58 15.93 -10.29
N GLY A 164 1.11 14.71 -10.59
CA GLY A 164 -0.02 14.48 -11.48
C GLY A 164 -1.35 15.03 -10.96
N ALA A 165 -1.61 14.92 -9.66
CA ALA A 165 -2.82 15.49 -9.05
C ALA A 165 -2.76 17.02 -9.02
N GLY A 166 -1.58 17.60 -8.76
CA GLY A 166 -1.36 19.05 -8.88
C GLY A 166 -1.62 19.54 -10.31
N LEU A 167 -1.11 18.82 -11.32
CA LEU A 167 -1.37 19.11 -12.73
C LEU A 167 -2.86 18.98 -13.08
N SER A 168 -3.54 17.94 -12.61
CA SER A 168 -4.99 17.77 -12.76
C SER A 168 -5.76 18.98 -12.22
N ARG A 169 -5.42 19.42 -11.01
CA ARG A 169 -6.05 20.58 -10.38
C ARG A 169 -5.79 21.88 -11.15
N THR A 170 -4.59 22.05 -11.71
CA THR A 170 -4.24 23.24 -12.50
C THR A 170 -4.93 23.24 -13.85
N ALA A 171 -5.01 22.10 -14.54
CA ALA A 171 -5.57 22.00 -15.88
C ALA A 171 -7.13 21.96 -15.91
N TRP A 172 -7.75 21.25 -14.96
CA TRP A 172 -9.20 21.02 -14.94
C TRP A 172 -9.91 21.64 -13.73
N LEU A 173 -9.18 22.37 -12.88
CA LEU A 173 -9.70 23.01 -11.67
C LEU A 173 -10.36 22.02 -10.69
N THR A 174 -10.01 20.73 -10.78
CA THR A 174 -10.54 19.65 -9.92
C THR A 174 -9.55 18.52 -9.75
N TYR A 175 -9.63 17.84 -8.60
CA TYR A 175 -8.88 16.62 -8.30
C TYR A 175 -9.61 15.33 -8.75
N SER A 176 -10.85 15.42 -9.19
CA SER A 176 -11.67 14.25 -9.53
C SER A 176 -11.01 13.28 -10.51
N PRO A 177 -10.35 13.72 -11.61
CA PRO A 177 -9.67 12.79 -12.52
C PRO A 177 -8.55 12.02 -11.82
N ALA A 178 -7.76 12.69 -10.95
CA ALA A 178 -6.68 12.04 -10.22
C ALA A 178 -7.22 11.00 -9.22
N LEU A 179 -8.33 11.28 -8.54
CA LEU A 179 -9.00 10.36 -7.63
C LEU A 179 -9.51 9.12 -8.36
N TYR A 180 -10.16 9.29 -9.52
CA TYR A 180 -10.66 8.17 -10.31
C TYR A 180 -9.53 7.31 -10.90
N VAL A 181 -8.47 7.93 -11.41
CA VAL A 181 -7.29 7.20 -11.91
C VAL A 181 -6.64 6.41 -10.78
N ALA A 182 -6.44 7.01 -9.62
CA ALA A 182 -5.88 6.33 -8.45
C ALA A 182 -6.79 5.19 -7.96
N GLY A 183 -8.11 5.42 -7.93
CA GLY A 183 -9.09 4.40 -7.58
C GLY A 183 -9.05 3.19 -8.52
N ALA A 184 -9.05 3.43 -9.84
CA ALA A 184 -8.94 2.38 -10.84
C ALA A 184 -7.60 1.63 -10.74
N ALA A 185 -6.49 2.36 -10.55
CA ALA A 185 -5.17 1.75 -10.33
C ALA A 185 -5.15 0.85 -9.09
N CYS A 186 -5.81 1.24 -7.99
CA CYS A 186 -5.94 0.41 -6.80
C CYS A 186 -6.70 -0.90 -7.10
N ILE A 187 -7.81 -0.87 -7.84
CA ILE A 187 -8.52 -2.09 -8.23
C ILE A 187 -7.60 -3.01 -9.04
N VAL A 188 -6.86 -2.47 -10.01
CA VAL A 188 -5.88 -3.23 -10.80
C VAL A 188 -4.78 -3.81 -9.89
N ALA A 189 -4.26 -3.04 -8.94
CA ALA A 189 -3.26 -3.53 -7.97
C ALA A 189 -3.80 -4.70 -7.14
N GLY A 190 -5.06 -4.63 -6.70
CA GLY A 190 -5.71 -5.74 -5.99
C GLY A 190 -5.73 -7.02 -6.83
N LEU A 191 -6.14 -6.92 -8.09
CA LEU A 191 -6.15 -8.07 -9.01
C LEU A 191 -4.74 -8.63 -9.26
N LEU A 192 -3.75 -7.75 -9.45
CA LEU A 192 -2.34 -8.15 -9.62
C LEU A 192 -1.79 -8.86 -8.39
N ALA A 193 -2.18 -8.46 -7.18
CA ALA A 193 -1.74 -9.10 -5.95
C ALA A 193 -2.13 -10.60 -5.88
N LEU A 194 -3.26 -11.00 -6.47
CA LEU A 194 -3.67 -12.39 -6.55
C LEU A 194 -2.76 -13.24 -7.45
N MET A 195 -2.03 -12.60 -8.39
CA MET A 195 -1.11 -13.28 -9.30
C MET A 195 0.26 -13.60 -8.66
N VAL A 196 0.54 -13.12 -7.47
CA VAL A 196 1.75 -13.49 -6.72
C VAL A 196 1.76 -15.00 -6.51
N ARG A 197 2.86 -15.67 -6.86
CA ARG A 197 2.99 -17.12 -6.73
C ARG A 197 2.84 -17.56 -5.28
N ARG A 198 2.10 -18.64 -5.05
CA ARG A 198 2.05 -19.26 -3.72
C ARG A 198 3.43 -19.80 -3.39
N PRO A 199 3.96 -19.55 -2.17
CA PRO A 199 5.14 -20.29 -1.72
C PRO A 199 4.81 -21.79 -1.78
N ALA A 200 5.76 -22.60 -2.25
CA ALA A 200 5.61 -24.04 -2.17
C ALA A 200 5.42 -24.42 -0.69
N PRO A 201 4.53 -25.40 -0.37
CA PRO A 201 4.45 -25.93 0.98
C PRO A 201 5.85 -26.33 1.42
N ARG A 202 6.31 -25.85 2.58
CA ARG A 202 7.52 -26.41 3.17
C ARG A 202 7.29 -27.90 3.34
N ALA A 203 8.17 -28.69 2.74
CA ALA A 203 8.30 -30.10 3.09
C ALA A 203 8.86 -30.15 4.53
N ASP A 204 7.99 -30.02 5.53
CA ASP A 204 8.31 -30.26 6.94
C ASP A 204 8.44 -31.77 7.14
N GLY A 205 9.43 -32.34 6.46
CA GLY A 205 9.84 -33.73 6.56
C GLY A 205 11.09 -33.87 7.44
N VAL A 206 11.02 -33.34 8.66
CA VAL A 206 11.92 -33.84 9.73
C VAL A 206 11.03 -34.57 10.73
N THR A 207 10.82 -35.85 10.50
CA THR A 207 10.48 -36.80 11.55
C THR A 207 11.46 -36.61 12.69
N PRO A 208 11.00 -36.46 13.95
CA PRO A 208 11.90 -36.56 15.09
C PRO A 208 12.50 -37.96 15.03
N GLN A 209 13.80 -38.07 14.77
CA GLN A 209 14.52 -39.31 15.06
C GLN A 209 14.29 -39.61 16.55
N ALA A 210 13.52 -40.69 16.80
CA ALA A 210 13.41 -41.29 18.10
C ALA A 210 14.84 -41.52 18.61
N ALA A 211 15.25 -40.80 19.66
CA ALA A 211 16.39 -41.16 20.47
C ALA A 211 16.00 -42.48 21.15
N GLY A 212 16.43 -43.55 20.54
CA GLY A 212 16.37 -44.89 21.13
C GLY A 212 17.54 -45.07 22.10
N ALA A 213 17.15 -45.55 23.24
CA ALA A 213 17.92 -46.33 24.27
C ALA A 213 19.25 -45.76 24.74
#